data_7573101a8a9e27cb553de19c1bcf0fe2
#
_entry.id   7573101a8a9e27cb553de19c1bcf0fe2
#
_cell.length_a   1.000
_cell.length_b   1.000
_cell.length_c   1.000
_cell.angle_alpha   90.00
_cell.angle_beta   90.00
_cell.angle_gamma   90.00
#
_symmetry.space_group_name_H-M   'P 1'
#
loop_
_entity.id
_entity.type
_entity.pdbx_description
1 polymer ?
#
loop_
_entity_poly.entity_id
_entity_poly.type
_entity_poly.pdbx_seq_one_letter_code
_entity_poly.pdbx_strand_id
1 'polypeptide(L)'
;MHWIALPLPWSDEPAALPGTGMGTDKSAGALQAAAGWWALRFTPRVALADGEAVLLEVSTTERLWGGREALQALVLQAWAEAAARCEGEGAAPPRVRSAEGLAPSCGQTPALPPHAPTVWGTGPTALVAHARLRMAWAGRPCPPQGGVESLPLHTLTALRPHVASLERMGCRTWGALRALPRAGVARRLGAGVLQVLDQALGDAPEAHAWLHLPEQFVLPTELPALAASADALLWSASRSLTALQAWLQARQQGVLALELVWRHDLRRIDGVMLPPTQALQVRTAQATH
;
A
#
# COMPACT_ATOMS: atom_id res chain seq x y z
N MET A 1 -19.41 -2.26 -6.99
CA MET A 1 -18.15 -1.48 -6.83
C MET A 1 -17.00 -2.34 -7.31
N HIS A 2 -15.90 -1.74 -7.71
CA HIS A 2 -14.70 -2.47 -8.11
C HIS A 2 -13.48 -1.84 -7.42
N TRP A 3 -12.78 -2.65 -6.67
CA TRP A 3 -11.62 -2.25 -5.89
C TRP A 3 -10.36 -2.93 -6.38
N ILE A 4 -9.25 -2.21 -6.35
CA ILE A 4 -7.91 -2.73 -6.57
C ILE A 4 -7.11 -2.48 -5.28
N ALA A 5 -6.41 -3.50 -4.79
CA ALA A 5 -5.50 -3.42 -3.68
C ALA A 5 -4.07 -3.67 -4.16
N LEU A 6 -3.16 -2.76 -3.87
CA LEU A 6 -1.75 -2.83 -4.21
C LEU A 6 -0.92 -2.84 -2.92
N PRO A 7 0.20 -3.58 -2.86
CA PRO A 7 1.08 -3.57 -1.70
C PRO A 7 1.76 -2.22 -1.57
N LEU A 8 2.02 -1.77 -0.35
CA LEU A 8 2.88 -0.61 -0.13
C LEU A 8 4.34 -1.02 -0.40
N PRO A 9 5.05 -0.36 -1.33
CA PRO A 9 6.38 -0.79 -1.75
C PRO A 9 7.47 -0.56 -0.70
N TRP A 10 7.16 0.16 0.37
CA TRP A 10 8.13 0.59 1.38
C TRP A 10 7.88 0.01 2.78
N SER A 11 7.06 -1.02 2.91
CA SER A 11 6.94 -1.77 4.15
C SER A 11 8.05 -2.83 4.18
N ASP A 12 9.19 -2.49 4.75
CA ASP A 12 10.32 -3.42 4.92
C ASP A 12 10.06 -4.53 5.95
N GLU A 13 8.90 -4.56 6.59
CA GLU A 13 8.51 -5.65 7.48
C GLU A 13 7.15 -6.23 7.10
N PRO A 14 7.07 -7.57 6.94
CA PRO A 14 5.78 -8.23 7.06
C PRO A 14 5.26 -7.90 8.47
N ALA A 15 4.07 -7.31 8.54
CA ALA A 15 3.44 -6.80 9.76
C ALA A 15 3.90 -7.55 11.02
N ALA A 16 4.85 -6.97 11.76
CA ALA A 16 5.29 -7.48 13.03
C ALA A 16 4.08 -7.57 13.95
N LEU A 17 3.99 -8.69 14.65
CA LEU A 17 2.94 -8.96 15.63
C LEU A 17 2.73 -7.74 16.55
N PRO A 18 1.48 -7.39 16.91
CA PRO A 18 1.19 -6.25 17.76
C PRO A 18 1.83 -6.46 19.15
N GLY A 19 2.85 -5.66 19.48
CA GLY A 19 3.45 -5.74 20.81
C GLY A 19 4.76 -5.00 21.03
N THR A 20 5.43 -4.47 20.02
CA THR A 20 6.69 -3.76 20.21
C THR A 20 6.59 -2.31 19.74
N GLY A 21 6.54 -1.41 20.71
CA GLY A 21 7.11 -0.06 20.70
C GLY A 21 6.60 0.90 19.62
N MET A 22 5.68 1.72 20.02
CA MET A 22 5.17 2.94 19.39
C MET A 22 6.29 3.97 19.15
N GLY A 23 7.00 3.81 18.04
CA GLY A 23 7.67 4.90 17.35
C GLY A 23 6.91 5.09 16.04
N THR A 24 5.95 5.99 15.99
CA THR A 24 5.33 6.41 14.73
C THR A 24 6.37 7.18 13.95
N ASP A 25 7.14 6.47 13.15
CA ASP A 25 8.07 7.07 12.21
C ASP A 25 7.27 7.93 11.22
N LYS A 26 7.31 9.24 11.41
CA LYS A 26 6.61 10.21 10.56
C LYS A 26 7.04 10.09 9.09
N SER A 27 8.23 9.59 8.84
CA SER A 27 8.77 9.37 7.50
C SER A 27 8.11 8.17 6.82
N ALA A 28 7.84 7.08 7.54
CA ALA A 28 7.11 5.94 7.01
C ALA A 28 5.67 6.31 6.60
N GLY A 29 4.97 7.08 7.44
CA GLY A 29 3.62 7.57 7.13
C GLY A 29 3.58 8.48 5.90
N ALA A 30 4.60 9.33 5.72
CA ALA A 30 4.68 10.21 4.56
C ALA A 30 4.97 9.46 3.25
N LEU A 31 5.80 8.41 3.30
CA LEU A 31 6.06 7.55 2.13
C LEU A 31 4.84 6.69 1.77
N GLN A 32 4.11 6.20 2.76
CA GLN A 32 2.83 5.51 2.54
C GLN A 32 1.81 6.44 1.87
N ALA A 33 1.75 7.71 2.30
CA ALA A 33 0.92 8.72 1.66
C ALA A 33 1.33 8.96 0.21
N ALA A 34 2.63 8.95 -0.11
CA ALA A 34 3.13 9.11 -1.48
C ALA A 34 2.63 8.01 -2.43
N ALA A 35 2.58 6.76 -1.97
CA ALA A 35 1.99 5.67 -2.74
C ALA A 35 0.49 5.91 -3.01
N GLY A 36 -0.23 6.44 -2.03
CA GLY A 36 -1.62 6.85 -2.20
C GLY A 36 -1.77 8.04 -3.16
N TRP A 37 -0.89 9.04 -3.10
CA TRP A 37 -0.90 10.16 -4.06
C TRP A 37 -0.66 9.69 -5.48
N TRP A 38 0.26 8.75 -5.66
CA TRP A 38 0.45 8.11 -6.95
C TRP A 38 -0.84 7.47 -7.49
N ALA A 39 -1.65 6.85 -6.64
CA ALA A 39 -2.90 6.21 -7.02
C ALA A 39 -4.02 7.22 -7.36
N LEU A 40 -3.99 8.44 -6.81
CA LEU A 40 -4.97 9.49 -7.08
C LEU A 40 -5.06 9.92 -8.55
N ARG A 41 -4.03 9.63 -9.34
CA ARG A 41 -4.08 9.89 -10.80
C ARG A 41 -5.08 9.01 -11.55
N PHE A 42 -5.49 7.86 -11.00
CA PHE A 42 -6.45 6.93 -11.61
C PHE A 42 -7.87 7.10 -11.09
N THR A 43 -8.00 7.45 -9.83
CA THR A 43 -9.29 7.63 -9.15
C THR A 43 -9.15 8.61 -7.98
N PRO A 44 -10.15 9.47 -7.72
CA PRO A 44 -10.15 10.33 -6.54
C PRO A 44 -10.43 9.56 -5.24
N ARG A 45 -10.82 8.27 -5.33
CA ARG A 45 -11.19 7.43 -4.19
C ARG A 45 -10.08 6.45 -3.86
N VAL A 46 -9.12 6.93 -3.10
CA VAL A 46 -7.97 6.16 -2.63
C VAL A 46 -7.97 6.15 -1.10
N ALA A 47 -7.71 5.00 -0.51
CA ALA A 47 -7.52 4.84 0.93
C ALA A 47 -6.28 3.99 1.22
N LEU A 48 -5.71 4.16 2.40
CA LEU A 48 -4.64 3.31 2.91
C LEU A 48 -5.24 2.30 3.90
N ALA A 49 -4.78 1.06 3.85
CA ALA A 49 -5.28 0.01 4.72
C ALA A 49 -4.14 -0.65 5.49
N ASP A 50 -4.30 -0.70 6.81
CA ASP A 50 -3.47 -1.44 7.78
C ASP A 50 -1.95 -1.15 7.69
N GLY A 51 -1.55 -0.04 7.04
CA GLY A 51 -0.13 0.27 6.78
C GLY A 51 0.53 -0.65 5.75
N GLU A 52 -0.20 -1.52 5.08
CA GLU A 52 0.32 -2.54 4.16
C GLU A 52 -0.21 -2.40 2.72
N ALA A 53 -1.32 -1.70 2.50
CA ALA A 53 -1.95 -1.63 1.18
C ALA A 53 -2.48 -0.24 0.81
N VAL A 54 -2.44 0.05 -0.49
CA VAL A 54 -3.19 1.14 -1.14
C VAL A 54 -4.43 0.55 -1.78
N LEU A 55 -5.60 1.09 -1.46
CA LEU A 55 -6.90 0.68 -1.97
C LEU A 55 -7.44 1.73 -2.93
N LEU A 56 -7.77 1.33 -4.14
CA LEU A 56 -8.35 2.18 -5.19
C LEU A 56 -9.79 1.73 -5.46
N GLU A 57 -10.76 2.62 -5.29
CA GLU A 57 -12.11 2.40 -5.79
C GLU A 57 -12.20 2.95 -7.22
N VAL A 58 -12.35 2.07 -8.19
CA VAL A 58 -12.20 2.42 -9.62
C VAL A 58 -13.50 2.34 -10.43
N SER A 59 -14.61 1.91 -9.84
CA SER A 59 -15.86 1.72 -10.57
C SER A 59 -16.38 2.99 -11.24
N THR A 60 -16.11 4.17 -10.66
CA THR A 60 -16.55 5.46 -11.20
C THR A 60 -15.66 5.97 -12.34
N THR A 61 -14.43 5.48 -12.45
CA THR A 61 -13.44 5.94 -13.43
C THR A 61 -13.14 4.93 -14.54
N GLU A 62 -13.63 3.70 -14.44
CA GLU A 62 -13.40 2.64 -15.44
C GLU A 62 -13.65 3.11 -16.89
N ARG A 63 -14.73 3.87 -17.10
CA ARG A 63 -15.11 4.37 -18.45
C ARG A 63 -14.10 5.35 -19.03
N LEU A 64 -13.44 6.13 -18.18
CA LEU A 64 -12.43 7.11 -18.61
C LEU A 64 -11.17 6.44 -19.16
N TRP A 65 -10.92 5.20 -18.72
CA TRP A 65 -9.71 4.44 -19.02
C TRP A 65 -9.93 3.26 -19.99
N GLY A 66 -11.07 3.24 -20.70
CA GLY A 66 -11.36 2.19 -21.67
C GLY A 66 -11.93 0.90 -21.08
N GLY A 67 -12.47 0.97 -19.86
CA GLY A 67 -13.13 -0.14 -19.18
C GLY A 67 -12.27 -0.76 -18.06
N ARG A 68 -12.86 -1.72 -17.37
CA ARG A 68 -12.28 -2.35 -16.18
C ARG A 68 -10.92 -2.98 -16.44
N GLU A 69 -10.82 -3.80 -17.47
CA GLU A 69 -9.61 -4.56 -17.80
C GLU A 69 -8.46 -3.63 -18.22
N ALA A 70 -8.78 -2.62 -19.05
CA ALA A 70 -7.81 -1.64 -19.50
C ALA A 70 -7.26 -0.81 -18.34
N LEU A 71 -8.15 -0.32 -17.46
CA LEU A 71 -7.73 0.41 -16.25
C LEU A 71 -6.89 -0.46 -15.33
N GLN A 72 -7.30 -1.70 -15.08
CA GLN A 72 -6.55 -2.62 -14.24
C GLN A 72 -5.14 -2.87 -14.81
N ALA A 73 -5.03 -3.17 -16.10
CA ALA A 73 -3.73 -3.38 -16.76
C ALA A 73 -2.84 -2.13 -16.65
N LEU A 74 -3.41 -0.94 -16.89
CA LEU A 74 -2.70 0.33 -16.77
C LEU A 74 -2.20 0.60 -15.34
N VAL A 75 -3.04 0.37 -14.33
CA VAL A 75 -2.68 0.54 -12.92
C VAL A 75 -1.55 -0.41 -12.54
N LEU A 76 -1.65 -1.69 -12.92
CA LEU A 76 -0.65 -2.69 -12.58
C LEU A 76 0.70 -2.43 -13.28
N GLN A 77 0.67 -2.08 -14.56
CA GLN A 77 1.88 -1.71 -15.30
C GLN A 77 2.57 -0.49 -14.67
N ALA A 78 1.82 0.57 -14.45
CA ALA A 78 2.36 1.80 -13.88
C ALA A 78 2.85 1.61 -12.43
N TRP A 79 2.24 0.69 -11.66
CA TRP A 79 2.70 0.33 -10.32
C TRP A 79 4.03 -0.41 -10.38
N ALA A 80 4.17 -1.38 -11.30
CA ALA A 80 5.42 -2.10 -11.52
C ALA A 80 6.57 -1.17 -11.90
N GLU A 81 6.32 -0.20 -12.80
CA GLU A 81 7.30 0.80 -13.19
C GLU A 81 7.70 1.72 -12.02
N ALA A 82 6.75 2.06 -11.15
CA ALA A 82 7.03 2.85 -9.94
C ALA A 82 7.85 2.05 -8.92
N ALA A 83 7.52 0.79 -8.71
CA ALA A 83 8.26 -0.11 -7.82
C ALA A 83 9.70 -0.34 -8.31
N ALA A 84 9.88 -0.63 -9.60
CA ALA A 84 11.19 -0.86 -10.18
C ALA A 84 12.14 0.36 -10.05
N ARG A 85 11.60 1.58 -10.11
CA ARG A 85 12.39 2.80 -9.89
C ARG A 85 12.87 2.92 -8.44
N CYS A 86 12.07 2.44 -7.48
CA CYS A 86 12.45 2.42 -6.07
C CYS A 86 13.49 1.34 -5.76
N GLU A 87 13.48 0.21 -6.49
CA GLU A 87 14.41 -0.91 -6.30
C GLU A 87 15.76 -0.70 -6.98
N GLY A 88 15.80 0.10 -8.07
CA GLY A 88 17.02 0.37 -8.84
C GLY A 88 18.14 1.09 -8.08
N GLU A 89 17.89 1.52 -6.85
CA GLU A 89 18.82 2.26 -5.99
C GLU A 89 19.28 1.50 -4.73
N GLY A 90 19.27 0.16 -4.74
CA GLY A 90 20.04 -0.59 -3.75
C GLY A 90 19.30 -1.52 -2.78
N ALA A 91 18.05 -1.83 -3.00
CA ALA A 91 17.35 -2.88 -2.23
C ALA A 91 17.20 -4.16 -3.07
N ALA A 92 17.71 -5.27 -2.56
CA ALA A 92 17.48 -6.58 -3.17
C ALA A 92 15.97 -6.91 -3.12
N PRO A 93 15.37 -7.40 -4.22
CA PRO A 93 13.95 -7.73 -4.24
C PRO A 93 13.64 -8.81 -3.19
N PRO A 94 12.47 -8.78 -2.53
CA PRO A 94 12.05 -9.85 -1.66
C PRO A 94 12.02 -11.14 -2.49
N ARG A 95 12.89 -12.09 -2.13
CA ARG A 95 12.96 -13.39 -2.80
C ARG A 95 11.65 -14.12 -2.58
N VAL A 96 10.77 -14.07 -3.57
CA VAL A 96 9.66 -15.00 -3.68
C VAL A 96 10.27 -16.39 -3.81
N ARG A 97 10.06 -17.25 -2.82
CA ARG A 97 10.41 -18.68 -2.95
C ARG A 97 9.61 -19.21 -4.13
N SER A 98 10.32 -19.53 -5.20
CA SER A 98 9.75 -20.19 -6.37
C SER A 98 9.13 -21.51 -5.92
N ALA A 99 7.82 -21.59 -5.92
CA ALA A 99 7.12 -22.86 -5.96
C ALA A 99 7.20 -23.35 -7.40
N GLU A 100 8.22 -24.15 -7.71
CA GLU A 100 8.28 -24.90 -8.95
C GLU A 100 7.11 -25.88 -9.02
N GLY A 101 6.35 -25.80 -10.11
CA GLY A 101 5.45 -26.85 -10.57
C GLY A 101 4.00 -26.72 -10.14
N LEU A 102 3.23 -25.85 -10.80
CA LEU A 102 1.84 -26.15 -11.24
C LEU A 102 1.39 -25.06 -12.23
N ALA A 103 1.28 -25.45 -13.49
CA ALA A 103 0.71 -24.59 -14.53
C ALA A 103 -0.77 -24.33 -14.25
N PRO A 104 -1.25 -23.09 -14.29
CA PRO A 104 -2.68 -22.80 -14.26
C PRO A 104 -3.23 -22.86 -15.69
N SER A 105 -3.95 -23.91 -16.01
CA SER A 105 -4.91 -23.89 -17.12
C SER A 105 -6.21 -23.28 -16.61
N CYS A 106 -6.43 -22.01 -16.79
CA CYS A 106 -7.77 -21.43 -16.70
C CYS A 106 -7.84 -20.13 -17.47
N GLY A 107 -8.81 -20.04 -18.39
CA GLY A 107 -9.40 -18.93 -19.08
C GLY A 107 -8.50 -17.73 -19.39
N GLN A 108 -8.27 -17.45 -20.67
CA GLN A 108 -7.46 -16.37 -21.21
C GLN A 108 -7.80 -15.01 -20.56
N THR A 109 -7.14 -14.73 -19.46
CA THR A 109 -6.94 -13.37 -18.99
C THR A 109 -5.93 -12.72 -19.95
N PRO A 110 -6.14 -11.48 -20.44
CA PRO A 110 -5.14 -10.81 -21.25
C PRO A 110 -3.78 -10.88 -20.53
N ALA A 111 -2.75 -11.31 -21.25
CA ALA A 111 -1.43 -11.54 -20.70
C ALA A 111 -0.95 -10.24 -20.03
N LEU A 112 -0.76 -10.28 -18.71
CA LEU A 112 -0.15 -9.19 -17.97
C LEU A 112 1.23 -8.89 -18.58
N PRO A 113 1.60 -7.60 -18.73
CA PRO A 113 2.93 -7.23 -19.20
C PRO A 113 4.00 -7.84 -18.27
N PRO A 114 5.18 -8.18 -18.81
CA PRO A 114 6.24 -8.90 -18.08
C PRO A 114 6.75 -8.20 -16.80
N HIS A 115 6.36 -6.96 -16.56
CA HIS A 115 6.71 -6.16 -15.38
C HIS A 115 5.53 -5.85 -14.46
N ALA A 116 4.38 -6.53 -14.62
CA ALA A 116 3.27 -6.33 -13.69
C ALA A 116 3.64 -6.84 -12.28
N PRO A 117 3.19 -6.15 -11.20
CA PRO A 117 3.44 -6.63 -9.86
C PRO A 117 2.83 -8.02 -9.71
N THR A 118 3.63 -8.96 -9.20
CA THR A 118 3.18 -10.34 -8.99
C THR A 118 2.14 -10.46 -7.87
N VAL A 119 1.97 -9.39 -7.08
CA VAL A 119 1.14 -9.38 -5.87
C VAL A 119 0.17 -8.21 -5.92
N TRP A 120 -1.10 -8.50 -6.03
CA TRP A 120 -2.20 -7.53 -6.02
C TRP A 120 -3.53 -8.23 -5.74
N GLY A 121 -4.59 -7.48 -5.45
CA GLY A 121 -5.92 -8.05 -5.25
C GLY A 121 -7.02 -7.18 -5.84
N THR A 122 -8.12 -7.79 -6.27
CA THR A 122 -9.33 -7.07 -6.70
C THR A 122 -10.56 -7.63 -6.01
N GLY A 123 -11.60 -6.83 -5.88
CA GLY A 123 -12.82 -7.30 -5.26
C GLY A 123 -14.01 -6.35 -5.41
N PRO A 124 -15.21 -6.83 -5.08
CA PRO A 124 -16.41 -6.00 -5.03
C PRO A 124 -16.40 -5.03 -3.85
N THR A 125 -15.63 -5.31 -2.81
CA THR A 125 -15.42 -4.49 -1.61
C THR A 125 -13.93 -4.28 -1.39
N ALA A 126 -13.56 -3.23 -0.65
CA ALA A 126 -12.16 -2.97 -0.32
C ALA A 126 -11.55 -4.10 0.51
N LEU A 127 -12.31 -4.65 1.46
CA LEU A 127 -11.89 -5.76 2.30
C LEU A 127 -11.65 -7.04 1.50
N VAL A 128 -12.44 -7.32 0.45
CA VAL A 128 -12.17 -8.45 -0.46
C VAL A 128 -10.91 -8.24 -1.27
N ALA A 129 -10.72 -7.03 -1.84
CA ALA A 129 -9.52 -6.71 -2.59
C ALA A 129 -8.27 -6.86 -1.71
N HIS A 130 -8.33 -6.34 -0.47
CA HIS A 130 -7.25 -6.45 0.50
C HIS A 130 -6.98 -7.91 0.95
N ALA A 131 -8.03 -8.69 1.18
CA ALA A 131 -7.90 -10.11 1.51
C ALA A 131 -7.19 -10.90 0.39
N ARG A 132 -7.54 -10.61 -0.86
CA ARG A 132 -6.91 -11.25 -2.03
C ARG A 132 -5.45 -10.81 -2.21
N LEU A 133 -5.13 -9.55 -1.92
CA LEU A 133 -3.74 -9.09 -1.86
C LEU A 133 -2.94 -9.89 -0.83
N ARG A 134 -3.48 -10.06 0.39
CA ARG A 134 -2.83 -10.86 1.45
C ARG A 134 -2.64 -12.32 1.06
N MET A 135 -3.60 -12.90 0.35
CA MET A 135 -3.48 -14.25 -0.19
C MET A 135 -2.35 -14.34 -1.23
N ALA A 136 -2.31 -13.41 -2.17
CA ALA A 136 -1.26 -13.33 -3.18
C ALA A 136 0.12 -13.13 -2.54
N TRP A 137 0.22 -12.31 -1.51
CA TRP A 137 1.45 -12.08 -0.74
C TRP A 137 1.96 -13.35 -0.04
N ALA A 138 1.04 -14.16 0.47
CA ALA A 138 1.37 -15.45 1.07
C ALA A 138 1.70 -16.54 0.04
N GLY A 139 1.77 -16.21 -1.26
CA GLY A 139 1.98 -17.18 -2.34
C GLY A 139 0.82 -18.18 -2.50
N ARG A 140 -0.35 -17.85 -1.95
CA ARG A 140 -1.53 -18.70 -2.03
C ARG A 140 -2.44 -18.18 -3.15
N PRO A 141 -2.68 -18.94 -4.21
CA PRO A 141 -3.62 -18.51 -5.22
C PRO A 141 -5.01 -18.35 -4.60
N CYS A 142 -5.70 -17.27 -4.97
CA CYS A 142 -7.11 -17.15 -4.64
C CYS A 142 -7.82 -18.36 -5.25
N PRO A 143 -8.67 -19.10 -4.48
CA PRO A 143 -9.30 -20.30 -5.01
C PRO A 143 -10.06 -19.95 -6.29
N PRO A 144 -9.76 -20.57 -7.44
CA PRO A 144 -10.31 -20.18 -8.74
C PRO A 144 -11.83 -20.35 -8.84
N GLN A 145 -12.41 -21.14 -7.95
CA GLN A 145 -13.85 -21.44 -7.91
C GLN A 145 -14.54 -20.98 -6.62
N GLY A 146 -13.81 -20.37 -5.68
CA GLY A 146 -14.36 -19.93 -4.42
C GLY A 146 -14.81 -18.48 -4.51
N GLY A 147 -16.11 -18.22 -4.29
CA GLY A 147 -16.63 -16.88 -4.06
C GLY A 147 -15.94 -16.21 -2.86
N VAL A 148 -16.35 -14.99 -2.55
CA VAL A 148 -15.86 -14.21 -1.40
C VAL A 148 -15.91 -15.01 -0.09
N GLU A 149 -16.89 -15.89 0.03
CA GLU A 149 -17.11 -16.73 1.22
C GLU A 149 -16.00 -17.77 1.46
N SER A 150 -15.21 -18.13 0.45
CA SER A 150 -14.10 -19.07 0.59
C SER A 150 -12.81 -18.45 1.14
N LEU A 151 -12.77 -17.12 1.30
CA LEU A 151 -11.60 -16.42 1.82
C LEU A 151 -11.31 -16.84 3.27
N PRO A 152 -10.02 -17.05 3.62
CA PRO A 152 -9.62 -17.47 4.95
C PRO A 152 -9.84 -16.37 6.00
N LEU A 153 -10.14 -16.77 7.24
CA LEU A 153 -10.42 -15.84 8.35
C LEU A 153 -9.26 -14.86 8.62
N HIS A 154 -8.01 -15.33 8.53
CA HIS A 154 -6.82 -14.52 8.83
C HIS A 154 -6.62 -13.34 7.87
N THR A 155 -7.33 -13.32 6.74
CA THR A 155 -7.27 -12.22 5.77
C THR A 155 -8.03 -10.97 6.22
N LEU A 156 -8.95 -11.08 7.21
CA LEU A 156 -9.58 -9.94 7.86
C LEU A 156 -8.84 -9.59 9.16
N THR A 157 -8.36 -8.36 9.26
CA THR A 157 -7.61 -7.87 10.43
C THR A 157 -8.40 -8.02 11.73
N ALA A 158 -9.69 -7.69 11.71
CA ALA A 158 -10.58 -7.83 12.87
C ALA A 158 -10.71 -9.28 13.36
N LEU A 159 -10.48 -10.28 12.52
CA LEU A 159 -10.55 -11.69 12.86
C LEU A 159 -9.23 -12.27 13.37
N ARG A 160 -8.10 -11.63 13.10
CA ARG A 160 -6.75 -12.15 13.47
C ARG A 160 -6.65 -12.62 14.93
N PRO A 161 -7.14 -11.88 15.94
CA PRO A 161 -7.06 -12.33 17.33
C PRO A 161 -7.88 -13.59 17.62
N HIS A 162 -8.86 -13.89 16.80
CA HIS A 162 -9.83 -14.97 17.00
C HIS A 162 -9.59 -16.21 16.14
N VAL A 163 -8.69 -16.13 15.15
CA VAL A 163 -8.44 -17.17 14.14
C VAL A 163 -8.17 -18.53 14.79
N ALA A 164 -7.21 -18.61 15.72
CA ALA A 164 -6.84 -19.88 16.36
C ALA A 164 -8.02 -20.53 17.12
N SER A 165 -8.90 -19.72 17.72
CA SER A 165 -10.10 -20.22 18.41
C SER A 165 -11.15 -20.69 17.43
N LEU A 166 -11.37 -19.98 16.34
CA LEU A 166 -12.34 -20.32 15.29
C LEU A 166 -11.92 -21.60 14.52
N GLU A 167 -10.65 -21.71 14.19
CA GLU A 167 -10.11 -22.89 13.50
C GLU A 167 -10.23 -24.16 14.32
N ARG A 168 -10.02 -24.08 15.64
CA ARG A 168 -10.27 -25.24 16.55
C ARG A 168 -11.71 -25.70 16.54
N MET A 169 -12.66 -24.78 16.27
CA MET A 169 -14.08 -25.09 16.14
C MET A 169 -14.47 -25.53 14.71
N GLY A 170 -13.50 -25.67 13.79
CA GLY A 170 -13.72 -26.05 12.40
C GLY A 170 -14.10 -24.89 11.48
N CYS A 171 -14.16 -23.66 11.99
CA CYS A 171 -14.45 -22.46 11.20
C CYS A 171 -13.17 -21.89 10.61
N ARG A 172 -13.01 -21.96 9.27
CA ARG A 172 -11.76 -21.55 8.57
C ARG A 172 -11.96 -20.44 7.55
N THR A 173 -13.18 -20.20 7.11
CA THR A 173 -13.49 -19.24 6.03
C THR A 173 -14.55 -18.23 6.47
N TRP A 174 -14.66 -17.15 5.70
CA TRP A 174 -15.68 -16.12 5.92
C TRP A 174 -17.09 -16.71 5.84
N GLY A 175 -17.35 -17.59 4.86
CA GLY A 175 -18.63 -18.27 4.71
C GLY A 175 -18.95 -19.19 5.88
N ALA A 176 -17.96 -19.94 6.40
CA ALA A 176 -18.15 -20.76 7.59
C ALA A 176 -18.50 -19.91 8.81
N LEU A 177 -17.88 -18.72 8.96
CA LEU A 177 -18.23 -17.78 10.04
C LEU A 177 -19.60 -17.16 9.84
N ARG A 178 -19.98 -16.81 8.61
CA ARG A 178 -21.31 -16.28 8.26
C ARG A 178 -22.43 -17.26 8.59
N ALA A 179 -22.18 -18.55 8.41
CA ALA A 179 -23.16 -19.62 8.69
C ALA A 179 -23.44 -19.82 10.20
N LEU A 180 -22.60 -19.29 11.09
CA LEU A 180 -22.80 -19.41 12.52
C LEU A 180 -23.93 -18.50 13.03
N PRO A 181 -24.64 -18.88 14.12
CA PRO A 181 -25.66 -18.02 14.72
C PRO A 181 -25.09 -16.67 15.15
N ARG A 182 -25.57 -15.57 14.55
CA ARG A 182 -25.04 -14.20 14.73
C ARG A 182 -24.96 -13.77 16.20
N ALA A 183 -26.01 -14.10 17.00
CA ALA A 183 -26.00 -13.77 18.44
C ALA A 183 -24.87 -14.48 19.21
N GLY A 184 -24.51 -15.69 18.80
CA GLY A 184 -23.39 -16.44 19.37
C GLY A 184 -22.04 -15.83 19.00
N VAL A 185 -21.88 -15.44 17.74
CA VAL A 185 -20.68 -14.75 17.23
C VAL A 185 -20.51 -13.40 17.93
N ALA A 186 -21.58 -12.58 18.00
CA ALA A 186 -21.54 -11.27 18.67
C ALA A 186 -21.12 -11.37 20.14
N ARG A 187 -21.62 -12.36 20.89
CA ARG A 187 -21.24 -12.56 22.30
C ARG A 187 -19.78 -12.97 22.49
N ARG A 188 -19.23 -13.78 21.58
CA ARG A 188 -17.87 -14.33 21.70
C ARG A 188 -16.80 -13.43 21.14
N LEU A 189 -17.07 -12.82 19.98
CA LEU A 189 -16.07 -12.09 19.18
C LEU A 189 -16.32 -10.57 19.20
N GLY A 190 -17.49 -10.16 19.67
CA GLY A 190 -17.93 -8.77 19.63
C GLY A 190 -18.77 -8.41 18.40
N ALA A 191 -19.62 -7.40 18.51
CA ALA A 191 -20.48 -6.93 17.42
C ALA A 191 -19.67 -6.33 16.25
N GLY A 192 -18.50 -5.73 16.53
CA GLY A 192 -17.62 -5.15 15.53
C GLY A 192 -17.11 -6.16 14.51
N VAL A 193 -16.87 -7.41 14.92
CA VAL A 193 -16.45 -8.49 14.01
C VAL A 193 -17.55 -8.81 12.99
N LEU A 194 -18.79 -8.86 13.42
CA LEU A 194 -19.93 -9.08 12.51
C LEU A 194 -20.10 -7.92 11.54
N GLN A 195 -19.94 -6.69 12.02
CA GLN A 195 -20.01 -5.50 11.17
C GLN A 195 -18.94 -5.54 10.06
N VAL A 196 -17.70 -5.85 10.42
CA VAL A 196 -16.61 -5.97 9.42
C VAL A 196 -16.86 -7.12 8.44
N LEU A 197 -17.41 -8.25 8.90
CA LEU A 197 -17.78 -9.36 8.03
C LEU A 197 -18.91 -8.97 7.06
N ASP A 198 -19.94 -8.27 7.53
CA ASP A 198 -21.03 -7.76 6.69
C ASP A 198 -20.50 -6.75 5.65
N GLN A 199 -19.58 -5.85 6.04
CA GLN A 199 -18.89 -4.94 5.12
C GLN A 199 -18.08 -5.71 4.08
N ALA A 200 -17.32 -6.71 4.50
CA ALA A 200 -16.51 -7.52 3.60
C ALA A 200 -17.36 -8.27 2.56
N LEU A 201 -18.53 -8.76 2.96
CA LEU A 201 -19.46 -9.45 2.08
C LEU A 201 -20.34 -8.51 1.25
N GLY A 202 -20.32 -7.20 1.52
CA GLY A 202 -21.12 -6.18 0.84
C GLY A 202 -22.53 -6.02 1.40
N ASP A 203 -22.83 -6.66 2.53
CA ASP A 203 -24.14 -6.56 3.22
C ASP A 203 -24.28 -5.25 4.03
N ALA A 204 -23.14 -4.59 4.32
CA ALA A 204 -23.06 -3.28 4.95
C ALA A 204 -22.10 -2.35 4.21
N PRO A 205 -22.31 -1.01 4.26
CA PRO A 205 -21.41 -0.06 3.62
C PRO A 205 -20.05 0.00 4.35
N GLU A 206 -18.97 0.08 3.58
CA GLU A 206 -17.63 0.36 4.08
C GLU A 206 -17.44 1.88 4.25
N ALA A 207 -16.83 2.30 5.35
CA ALA A 207 -16.40 3.66 5.56
C ALA A 207 -14.88 3.75 5.40
N HIS A 208 -14.42 4.66 4.55
CA HIS A 208 -12.99 4.84 4.26
C HIS A 208 -12.52 6.24 4.60
N ALA A 209 -11.34 6.33 5.21
CA ALA A 209 -10.61 7.57 5.30
C ALA A 209 -9.97 7.87 3.93
N TRP A 210 -10.70 8.62 3.10
CA TRP A 210 -10.22 8.97 1.77
C TRP A 210 -8.96 9.83 1.87
N LEU A 211 -7.98 9.48 1.06
CA LEU A 211 -6.74 10.23 0.97
C LEU A 211 -6.99 11.54 0.23
N HIS A 212 -6.51 12.63 0.82
CA HIS A 212 -6.53 13.95 0.21
C HIS A 212 -5.11 14.40 -0.14
N LEU A 213 -4.96 14.99 -1.31
CA LEU A 213 -3.69 15.54 -1.74
C LEU A 213 -3.45 16.86 -1.00
N PRO A 214 -2.35 17.02 -0.24
CA PRO A 214 -2.07 18.27 0.47
C PRO A 214 -1.80 19.41 -0.53
N GLU A 215 -2.17 20.63 -0.17
CA GLU A 215 -1.97 21.80 -1.03
C GLU A 215 -0.49 22.10 -1.27
N GLN A 216 0.34 21.86 -0.27
CA GLN A 216 1.79 22.04 -0.33
C GLN A 216 2.50 20.72 -0.08
N PHE A 217 3.58 20.47 -0.80
CA PHE A 217 4.44 19.34 -0.55
C PHE A 217 5.45 19.68 0.53
N VAL A 218 5.35 19.01 1.68
CA VAL A 218 6.34 19.06 2.76
C VAL A 218 6.55 17.63 3.24
N LEU A 219 7.77 17.12 3.12
CA LEU A 219 8.12 15.77 3.49
C LEU A 219 9.26 15.77 4.52
N PRO A 220 8.97 15.77 5.82
CA PRO A 220 9.98 15.58 6.85
C PRO A 220 10.46 14.13 6.82
N THR A 221 11.76 13.93 6.71
CA THR A 221 12.40 12.61 6.69
C THR A 221 13.43 12.53 7.80
N GLU A 222 13.32 11.53 8.68
CA GLU A 222 14.35 11.22 9.66
C GLU A 222 15.34 10.23 9.04
N LEU A 223 16.63 10.51 9.22
CA LEU A 223 17.68 9.61 8.78
C LEU A 223 17.90 8.53 9.83
N PRO A 224 18.02 7.26 9.46
CA PRO A 224 18.23 6.16 10.42
C PRO A 224 19.58 6.27 11.14
N ALA A 225 20.52 6.99 10.55
CA ALA A 225 21.82 7.29 11.13
C ALA A 225 22.30 8.66 10.64
N LEU A 226 23.30 9.22 11.31
CA LEU A 226 23.96 10.45 10.85
C LEU A 226 24.57 10.22 9.46
N ALA A 227 24.18 11.04 8.51
CA ALA A 227 24.76 11.01 7.19
C ALA A 227 26.15 11.62 7.21
N ALA A 228 27.17 10.77 7.15
CA ALA A 228 28.57 11.20 7.11
C ALA A 228 29.07 11.49 5.66
N SER A 229 28.27 11.19 4.64
CA SER A 229 28.63 11.36 3.24
C SER A 229 27.46 11.89 2.41
N ALA A 230 27.76 12.51 1.27
CA ALA A 230 26.77 12.94 0.31
C ALA A 230 25.95 11.77 -0.25
N ASP A 231 26.54 10.59 -0.42
CA ASP A 231 25.86 9.41 -0.96
C ASP A 231 24.75 8.93 -0.03
N ALA A 232 24.98 8.97 1.30
CA ALA A 232 23.94 8.62 2.28
C ALA A 232 22.74 9.59 2.24
N LEU A 233 22.99 10.88 1.97
CA LEU A 233 21.95 11.88 1.78
C LEU A 233 21.22 11.68 0.45
N LEU A 234 21.93 11.32 -0.61
CA LEU A 234 21.35 11.10 -1.93
C LEU A 234 20.33 9.96 -1.91
N TRP A 235 20.61 8.87 -1.18
CA TRP A 235 19.66 7.77 -1.07
C TRP A 235 18.33 8.21 -0.40
N SER A 236 18.41 8.98 0.69
CA SER A 236 17.22 9.53 1.35
C SER A 236 16.51 10.57 0.50
N ALA A 237 17.27 11.42 -0.20
CA ALA A 237 16.75 12.45 -1.09
C ALA A 237 16.00 11.83 -2.28
N SER A 238 16.50 10.74 -2.83
CA SER A 238 15.90 10.00 -3.93
C SER A 238 14.47 9.51 -3.57
N ARG A 239 14.29 8.94 -2.39
CA ARG A 239 12.96 8.55 -1.88
C ARG A 239 12.03 9.75 -1.75
N SER A 240 12.53 10.87 -1.26
CA SER A 240 11.76 12.11 -1.11
C SER A 240 11.38 12.70 -2.48
N LEU A 241 12.27 12.63 -3.46
CA LEU A 241 12.00 13.07 -4.84
C LEU A 241 10.96 12.18 -5.52
N THR A 242 10.97 10.87 -5.28
CA THR A 242 9.93 9.95 -5.78
C THR A 242 8.56 10.32 -5.19
N ALA A 243 8.49 10.67 -3.90
CA ALA A 243 7.26 11.13 -3.29
C ALA A 243 6.80 12.48 -3.87
N LEU A 244 7.73 13.42 -4.11
CA LEU A 244 7.45 14.69 -4.78
C LEU A 244 6.92 14.45 -6.19
N GLN A 245 7.53 13.56 -6.95
CA GLN A 245 7.07 13.19 -8.30
C GLN A 245 5.63 12.66 -8.27
N ALA A 246 5.30 11.77 -7.35
CA ALA A 246 3.95 11.24 -7.19
C ALA A 246 2.94 12.35 -6.90
N TRP A 247 3.29 13.31 -6.03
CA TRP A 247 2.45 14.45 -5.68
C TRP A 247 2.25 15.40 -6.87
N LEU A 248 3.31 15.70 -7.64
CA LEU A 248 3.24 16.54 -8.85
C LEU A 248 2.38 15.89 -9.94
N GLN A 249 2.56 14.59 -10.18
CA GLN A 249 1.77 13.83 -11.15
C GLN A 249 0.28 13.81 -10.78
N ALA A 250 -0.06 13.66 -9.50
CA ALA A 250 -1.45 13.70 -9.05
C ALA A 250 -2.09 15.08 -9.27
N ARG A 251 -1.30 16.16 -9.25
CA ARG A 251 -1.74 17.53 -9.54
C ARG A 251 -1.63 17.91 -11.01
N GLN A 252 -1.00 17.08 -11.84
CA GLN A 252 -0.65 17.41 -13.23
C GLN A 252 0.16 18.72 -13.32
N GLN A 253 1.10 18.89 -12.39
CA GLN A 253 1.94 20.07 -12.27
C GLN A 253 3.42 19.69 -12.33
N GLY A 254 4.25 20.64 -12.73
CA GLY A 254 5.72 20.52 -12.66
C GLY A 254 6.27 21.44 -11.57
N VAL A 255 7.52 21.17 -11.15
CA VAL A 255 8.25 21.97 -10.19
C VAL A 255 9.25 22.89 -10.90
N LEU A 256 9.29 24.15 -10.50
CA LEU A 256 10.28 25.14 -10.95
C LEU A 256 11.40 25.33 -9.93
N ALA A 257 11.08 25.14 -8.65
CA ALA A 257 12.06 25.22 -7.58
C ALA A 257 11.65 24.29 -6.43
N LEU A 258 12.61 23.70 -5.79
CA LEU A 258 12.44 22.95 -4.55
C LEU A 258 13.48 23.42 -3.53
N GLU A 259 13.13 23.32 -2.26
CA GLU A 259 14.00 23.62 -1.15
C GLU A 259 14.25 22.36 -0.35
N LEU A 260 15.53 21.99 -0.21
CA LEU A 260 15.98 20.92 0.66
C LEU A 260 16.50 21.56 1.95
N VAL A 261 15.87 21.25 3.06
CA VAL A 261 16.25 21.76 4.37
C VAL A 261 16.74 20.61 5.23
N TRP A 262 17.92 20.75 5.83
CA TRP A 262 18.42 19.76 6.79
C TRP A 262 18.82 20.40 8.09
N ARG A 263 18.78 19.63 9.17
CA ARG A 263 19.17 20.01 10.50
C ARG A 263 20.47 19.32 10.88
N HIS A 264 21.43 20.09 11.37
CA HIS A 264 22.67 19.54 11.88
C HIS A 264 22.47 19.00 13.29
N ASP A 265 22.95 17.79 13.55
CA ASP A 265 22.97 17.21 14.89
C ASP A 265 24.10 17.83 15.74
N LEU A 266 25.27 18.00 15.13
CA LEU A 266 26.40 18.66 15.74
C LEU A 266 26.37 20.16 15.48
N ARG A 267 26.46 20.96 16.54
CA ARG A 267 26.50 22.42 16.42
C ARG A 267 27.90 22.96 16.17
N ARG A 268 28.95 22.14 16.30
CA ARG A 268 30.34 22.58 16.11
C ARG A 268 31.15 21.46 15.44
N ILE A 269 31.79 21.79 14.35
CA ILE A 269 32.73 20.91 13.63
C ILE A 269 34.03 21.70 13.46
N ASP A 270 35.15 21.13 13.87
CA ASP A 270 36.50 21.71 13.75
C ASP A 270 36.60 23.16 14.28
N GLY A 271 35.90 23.43 15.37
CA GLY A 271 35.90 24.76 15.98
C GLY A 271 34.91 25.76 15.34
N VAL A 272 34.30 25.45 14.20
CA VAL A 272 33.32 26.28 13.50
C VAL A 272 31.92 25.98 13.99
N MET A 273 31.17 27.02 14.40
CA MET A 273 29.76 26.90 14.74
C MET A 273 28.92 26.73 13.47
N LEU A 274 28.14 25.67 13.41
CA LEU A 274 27.18 25.45 12.35
C LEU A 274 25.80 26.05 12.70
N PRO A 275 25.09 26.60 11.72
CA PRO A 275 23.69 26.98 11.92
C PRO A 275 22.86 25.73 12.27
N PRO A 276 21.79 25.86 13.08
CA PRO A 276 20.96 24.70 13.46
C PRO A 276 20.28 24.03 12.26
N THR A 277 19.98 24.82 11.24
CA THR A 277 19.41 24.37 9.96
C THR A 277 20.14 25.00 8.81
N GLN A 278 20.22 24.27 7.70
CA GLN A 278 20.75 24.77 6.44
C GLN A 278 19.79 24.39 5.34
N ALA A 279 19.71 25.23 4.31
CA ALA A 279 18.80 25.03 3.18
C ALA A 279 19.56 25.14 1.86
N LEU A 280 19.16 24.32 0.90
CA LEU A 280 19.60 24.39 -0.49
C LEU A 280 18.37 24.57 -1.38
N GLN A 281 18.35 25.67 -2.15
CA GLN A 281 17.33 25.87 -3.17
C GLN A 281 17.85 25.37 -4.53
N VAL A 282 17.12 24.42 -5.10
CA VAL A 282 17.39 23.90 -6.45
C VAL A 282 16.31 24.45 -7.38
N ARG A 283 16.74 25.10 -8.46
CA ARG A 283 15.84 25.63 -9.50
C ARG A 283 16.02 24.85 -10.78
N THR A 284 14.93 24.53 -11.44
CA THR A 284 14.92 23.89 -12.77
C THR A 284 14.75 24.97 -13.84
N ALA A 285 15.39 24.79 -14.99
CA ALA A 285 15.27 25.74 -16.10
C ALA A 285 13.86 25.73 -16.72
N GLN A 286 13.20 24.59 -16.65
CA GLN A 286 11.83 24.35 -17.10
C GLN A 286 11.09 23.54 -16.04
N ALA A 287 9.74 23.59 -16.03
CA ALA A 287 8.95 22.75 -15.14
C ALA A 287 9.24 21.27 -15.43
N THR A 288 9.70 20.55 -14.42
CA THR A 288 9.99 19.11 -14.48
C THR A 288 8.96 18.33 -13.66
N HIS A 289 8.69 17.09 -14.09
CA HIS A 289 7.70 16.20 -13.48
C HIS A 289 8.39 15.03 -12.80
#